data_99511318cc03b679179737fd3b23997b
#
_entry.id   99511318cc03b679179737fd3b23997b
#
_cell.length_a   1.000
_cell.length_b   1.000
_cell.length_c   1.000
_cell.angle_alpha   90.00
_cell.angle_beta   90.00
_cell.angle_gamma   90.00
#
_symmetry.space_group_name_H-M   'P 1'
#
loop_
_entity.id
_entity.type
_entity.pdbx_description
1 polymer ?
#
loop_
_entity_poly.entity_id
_entity_poly.type
_entity_poly.pdbx_seq_one_letter_code
_entity_poly.pdbx_strand_id
1 'polypeptide(L)'
;MSAAPAATDKGKGAEKSAPAASTKAAPAKPAAMPAGPAAVGPTGTAITQVFDARLNPPDEKALKDLPIPKEGESYFITLHPAYLERSKYNNFSVDKDSDNFKELYKAVELTGIKDPVLARPKEGGGLEILSGQRRHLIGTELNYPIPTIIQRIDDADAKILVADSNLHRDKISTYDLSRALKMKMEGMKQKAGRKKKGELGEKLNTDEAIAKEMGITVSKFNRMLRMSEA
;
A
#
# COMPACT_ATOMS: atom_id res chain seq x y z
N MET A 1 46.03 3.74 66.07
CA MET A 1 46.70 5.07 66.14
C MET A 1 46.17 5.81 64.93
N SER A 2 45.23 6.67 65.16
CA SER A 2 45.31 8.12 65.17
C SER A 2 45.23 8.67 63.74
N ALA A 3 44.44 9.53 63.25
CA ALA A 3 43.45 10.45 63.85
C ALA A 3 42.79 11.14 62.64
N ALA A 4 41.54 11.43 62.69
CA ALA A 4 40.93 12.55 61.96
C ALA A 4 41.36 13.87 62.71
N PRO A 5 41.16 15.06 62.14
CA PRO A 5 39.84 15.68 62.04
C PRO A 5 39.64 16.66 60.83
N ALA A 6 38.41 16.90 60.45
CA ALA A 6 37.57 18.10 60.68
C ALA A 6 37.99 19.33 59.81
N ALA A 7 37.18 20.15 59.28
CA ALA A 7 35.85 20.66 59.42
C ALA A 7 35.65 21.85 58.43
N THR A 8 34.39 22.13 58.13
CA THR A 8 33.70 23.39 57.83
C THR A 8 34.09 24.17 56.56
N ASP A 9 33.17 24.60 55.76
CA ASP A 9 32.26 25.70 56.04
C ASP A 9 31.16 25.86 54.99
N LYS A 10 30.10 26.49 55.35
CA LYS A 10 28.84 26.91 54.79
C LYS A 10 28.92 27.70 53.50
N GLY A 11 27.92 27.51 52.66
CA GLY A 11 27.57 28.44 51.59
C GLY A 11 26.19 28.16 50.95
N LYS A 12 25.22 28.84 51.53
CA LYS A 12 23.83 29.03 51.06
C LYS A 12 23.72 29.48 49.63
N GLY A 13 22.71 28.94 48.89
CA GLY A 13 22.26 29.53 47.67
C GLY A 13 21.17 28.64 47.00
N ALA A 14 19.93 28.81 47.47
CA ALA A 14 18.76 28.26 46.83
C ALA A 14 18.42 29.10 45.61
N GLU A 15 18.41 28.51 44.44
CA GLU A 15 17.70 29.08 43.30
C GLU A 15 16.85 27.99 42.67
N LYS A 16 15.54 28.14 42.85
CA LYS A 16 14.47 27.42 42.22
C LYS A 16 14.42 27.86 40.78
N SER A 17 14.86 27.03 39.85
CA SER A 17 14.44 27.19 38.44
C SER A 17 13.36 26.18 38.11
N ALA A 18 12.22 26.69 37.76
CA ALA A 18 11.05 25.96 37.26
C ALA A 18 11.35 25.15 35.99
N PRO A 19 10.68 24.02 35.75
CA PRO A 19 10.86 23.27 34.52
C PRO A 19 10.27 24.05 33.33
N ALA A 20 11.10 24.31 32.33
CA ALA A 20 10.70 24.87 31.06
C ALA A 20 9.68 23.95 30.38
N ALA A 21 8.53 24.50 30.09
CA ALA A 21 7.51 23.86 29.29
C ALA A 21 8.10 23.48 27.92
N SER A 22 8.15 22.19 27.63
CA SER A 22 8.44 21.65 26.31
C SER A 22 7.29 22.04 25.35
N THR A 23 7.47 23.13 24.64
CA THR A 23 6.65 23.46 23.48
C THR A 23 6.92 22.42 22.42
N LYS A 24 5.96 21.52 22.27
CA LYS A 24 5.88 20.55 21.18
C LYS A 24 5.85 21.35 19.87
N ALA A 25 6.99 21.46 19.22
CA ALA A 25 7.08 22.09 17.91
C ALA A 25 6.17 21.33 16.95
N ALA A 26 5.24 22.05 16.32
CA ALA A 26 4.46 21.52 15.22
C ALA A 26 5.42 21.01 14.12
N PRO A 27 5.12 19.90 13.43
CA PRO A 27 5.98 19.39 12.38
C PRO A 27 6.15 20.47 11.31
N ALA A 28 7.39 20.74 10.96
CA ALA A 28 7.75 21.71 9.92
C ALA A 28 7.05 21.31 8.62
N LYS A 29 6.41 22.31 7.98
CA LYS A 29 5.79 22.18 6.67
C LYS A 29 6.81 21.57 5.71
N PRO A 30 6.52 20.43 5.05
CA PRO A 30 7.48 19.83 4.14
C PRO A 30 7.81 20.81 3.00
N ALA A 31 9.09 20.94 2.71
CA ALA A 31 9.58 21.74 1.59
C ALA A 31 8.92 21.23 0.30
N ALA A 32 8.59 22.18 -0.59
CA ALA A 32 8.00 21.86 -1.88
C ALA A 32 8.91 20.87 -2.63
N MET A 33 8.43 19.65 -2.84
CA MET A 33 9.12 18.70 -3.69
C MET A 33 9.15 19.23 -5.12
N PRO A 34 10.29 19.12 -5.82
CA PRO A 34 10.33 19.44 -7.25
C PRO A 34 9.33 18.53 -7.97
N ALA A 35 8.58 19.08 -8.91
CA ALA A 35 7.73 18.31 -9.80
C ALA A 35 8.61 17.26 -10.47
N GLY A 36 8.37 16.00 -10.17
CA GLY A 36 9.05 14.88 -10.82
C GLY A 36 8.78 14.91 -12.33
N PRO A 37 9.66 14.34 -13.15
CA PRO A 37 9.45 14.29 -14.59
C PRO A 37 8.11 13.62 -14.87
N ALA A 38 7.35 14.17 -15.81
CA ALA A 38 6.10 13.60 -16.27
C ALA A 38 6.38 12.15 -16.72
N ALA A 39 5.84 11.19 -15.97
CA ALA A 39 5.97 9.79 -16.34
C ALA A 39 5.10 9.55 -17.58
N VAL A 40 5.73 9.19 -18.67
CA VAL A 40 5.06 8.77 -19.91
C VAL A 40 4.62 7.32 -19.69
N GLY A 41 3.33 7.08 -19.68
CA GLY A 41 2.79 5.71 -19.70
C GLY A 41 3.16 5.00 -21.01
N PRO A 42 3.10 3.65 -21.07
CA PRO A 42 3.53 2.86 -22.22
C PRO A 42 2.82 3.17 -23.54
N THR A 43 1.80 4.00 -23.54
CA THR A 43 1.03 4.42 -24.74
C THR A 43 1.15 5.91 -25.07
N GLY A 44 2.09 6.64 -24.47
CA GLY A 44 2.44 8.01 -24.93
C GLY A 44 1.41 9.11 -24.70
N THR A 45 0.33 8.87 -23.96
CA THR A 45 -0.67 9.91 -23.67
C THR A 45 -0.36 10.50 -22.29
N ALA A 46 0.34 11.63 -22.27
CA ALA A 46 0.56 12.41 -21.06
C ALA A 46 -0.76 13.11 -20.68
N ILE A 47 -1.48 12.58 -19.71
CA ILE A 47 -2.56 13.34 -19.06
C ILE A 47 -1.92 14.15 -17.94
N THR A 48 -1.52 15.38 -18.29
CA THR A 48 -1.00 16.35 -17.33
C THR A 48 -2.18 17.09 -16.69
N GLN A 49 -2.97 16.43 -15.88
CA GLN A 49 -3.75 17.11 -14.86
C GLN A 49 -3.07 16.84 -13.52
N VAL A 50 -2.16 17.74 -13.17
CA VAL A 50 -1.63 17.80 -11.82
C VAL A 50 -2.75 18.33 -10.95
N PHE A 51 -3.56 17.44 -10.37
CA PHE A 51 -4.36 17.84 -9.23
C PHE A 51 -3.38 18.18 -8.12
N ASP A 52 -3.41 19.42 -7.64
CA ASP A 52 -2.64 19.79 -6.46
C ASP A 52 -3.31 19.11 -5.25
N ALA A 53 -2.92 17.86 -5.02
CA ALA A 53 -3.46 17.01 -3.97
C ALA A 53 -3.26 17.57 -2.55
N ARG A 54 -2.52 18.68 -2.42
CA ARG A 54 -2.19 19.30 -1.14
C ARG A 54 -3.29 20.22 -0.61
N LEU A 55 -4.19 20.68 -1.48
CA LEU A 55 -5.04 21.81 -1.19
C LEU A 55 -6.54 21.51 -1.15
N ASN A 56 -7.00 20.38 -1.69
CA ASN A 56 -8.43 20.10 -1.77
C ASN A 56 -8.77 18.75 -1.11
N PRO A 57 -9.65 18.78 -0.09
CA PRO A 57 -10.35 17.57 0.31
C PRO A 57 -11.10 17.00 -0.90
N PRO A 58 -11.36 15.68 -0.94
CA PRO A 58 -11.94 15.02 -2.09
C PRO A 58 -13.27 15.69 -2.47
N ASP A 59 -13.31 16.25 -3.67
CA ASP A 59 -14.53 16.67 -4.31
C ASP A 59 -15.08 15.45 -5.06
N GLU A 60 -16.28 14.97 -4.69
CA GLU A 60 -16.93 13.83 -5.36
C GLU A 60 -17.10 14.07 -6.87
N LYS A 61 -17.24 15.32 -7.28
CA LYS A 61 -17.33 15.70 -8.68
C LYS A 61 -16.00 15.46 -9.40
N ALA A 62 -14.88 15.85 -8.79
CA ALA A 62 -13.55 15.61 -9.35
C ALA A 62 -13.24 14.12 -9.52
N LEU A 63 -13.74 13.26 -8.63
CA LEU A 63 -13.64 11.81 -8.76
C LEU A 63 -14.43 11.25 -9.95
N LYS A 64 -15.62 11.80 -10.22
CA LYS A 64 -16.47 11.38 -11.35
C LYS A 64 -15.93 11.86 -12.70
N ASP A 65 -15.19 12.95 -12.68
CA ASP A 65 -14.58 13.53 -13.88
C ASP A 65 -13.23 12.89 -14.25
N LEU A 66 -12.71 11.97 -13.44
CA LEU A 66 -11.50 11.22 -13.77
C LEU A 66 -11.74 10.34 -15.02
N PRO A 67 -10.85 10.43 -16.02
CA PRO A 67 -11.00 9.61 -17.21
C PRO A 67 -10.88 8.12 -16.87
N ILE A 68 -11.85 7.33 -17.32
CA ILE A 68 -11.79 5.88 -17.20
C ILE A 68 -10.95 5.35 -18.36
N PRO A 69 -9.80 4.71 -18.11
CA PRO A 69 -8.95 4.19 -19.16
C PRO A 69 -9.69 3.06 -19.92
N LYS A 70 -9.39 2.91 -21.20
CA LYS A 70 -9.87 1.77 -21.98
C LYS A 70 -9.15 0.50 -21.53
N GLU A 71 -9.66 -0.63 -21.98
CA GLU A 71 -9.02 -1.93 -21.72
C GLU A 71 -7.59 -1.94 -22.29
N GLY A 72 -6.62 -2.31 -21.44
CA GLY A 72 -5.20 -2.27 -21.78
C GLY A 72 -4.51 -0.91 -21.66
N GLU A 73 -5.25 0.17 -21.42
CA GLU A 73 -4.68 1.49 -21.19
C GLU A 73 -4.49 1.75 -19.71
N SER A 74 -3.48 2.56 -19.38
CA SER A 74 -3.23 3.07 -18.03
C SER A 74 -2.72 4.49 -18.11
N TYR A 75 -2.94 5.26 -17.06
CA TYR A 75 -2.36 6.59 -16.92
C TYR A 75 -1.86 6.83 -15.50
N PHE A 76 -0.92 7.75 -15.38
CA PHE A 76 -0.33 8.15 -14.10
C PHE A 76 -0.93 9.47 -13.63
N ILE A 77 -1.26 9.55 -12.34
CA ILE A 77 -1.77 10.77 -11.71
C ILE A 77 -1.34 10.79 -10.24
N THR A 78 -1.16 11.97 -9.67
CA THR A 78 -0.92 12.11 -8.22
C THR A 78 -2.22 12.55 -7.55
N LEU A 79 -2.66 11.78 -6.57
CA LEU A 79 -3.95 11.96 -5.90
C LEU A 79 -3.79 12.20 -4.40
N HIS A 80 -4.75 12.91 -3.81
CA HIS A 80 -4.92 12.93 -2.37
C HIS A 80 -5.32 11.54 -1.87
N PRO A 81 -4.81 11.06 -0.71
CA PRO A 81 -5.13 9.72 -0.18
C PRO A 81 -6.63 9.41 -0.09
N ALA A 82 -7.44 10.41 0.22
CA ALA A 82 -8.88 10.25 0.38
C ALA A 82 -9.65 9.89 -0.91
N TYR A 83 -9.01 10.02 -2.09
CA TYR A 83 -9.61 9.55 -3.35
C TYR A 83 -9.46 8.05 -3.58
N LEU A 84 -8.63 7.41 -2.77
CA LEU A 84 -8.26 6.01 -2.91
C LEU A 84 -8.91 5.19 -1.79
N GLU A 85 -9.66 4.17 -2.16
CA GLU A 85 -10.27 3.26 -1.22
C GLU A 85 -9.56 1.90 -1.23
N ARG A 86 -9.62 1.22 -0.10
CA ARG A 86 -9.11 -0.14 0.01
C ARG A 86 -9.95 -1.08 -0.84
N SER A 87 -9.31 -1.97 -1.60
CA SER A 87 -10.03 -2.99 -2.36
C SER A 87 -10.81 -3.93 -1.45
N LYS A 88 -12.03 -4.27 -1.88
CA LYS A 88 -12.85 -5.31 -1.25
C LYS A 88 -12.14 -6.67 -1.15
N TYR A 89 -11.17 -6.91 -2.03
CA TYR A 89 -10.37 -8.14 -2.04
C TYR A 89 -9.17 -8.08 -1.09
N ASN A 90 -8.73 -6.89 -0.68
CA ASN A 90 -7.53 -6.72 0.12
C ASN A 90 -7.85 -6.68 1.62
N ASN A 91 -8.24 -7.83 2.17
CA ASN A 91 -8.53 -8.01 3.60
C ASN A 91 -7.31 -8.44 4.43
N PHE A 92 -6.11 -8.27 3.89
CA PHE A 92 -4.87 -8.60 4.58
C PHE A 92 -4.50 -7.54 5.61
N SER A 93 -4.07 -7.97 6.78
CA SER A 93 -3.59 -7.06 7.81
C SER A 93 -2.28 -6.38 7.41
N VAL A 94 -2.11 -5.14 7.85
CA VAL A 94 -0.84 -4.44 7.76
C VAL A 94 -0.26 -4.38 9.17
N ASP A 95 0.85 -5.08 9.37
CA ASP A 95 1.62 -5.01 10.61
C ASP A 95 2.44 -3.70 10.61
N LYS A 96 1.96 -2.72 11.39
CA LYS A 96 2.61 -1.41 11.55
C LYS A 96 3.85 -1.48 12.44
N ASP A 97 3.97 -2.53 13.25
CA ASP A 97 5.09 -2.71 14.16
C ASP A 97 6.28 -3.41 13.52
N SER A 98 6.10 -3.99 12.35
CA SER A 98 7.17 -4.63 11.59
C SER A 98 8.27 -3.63 11.20
N ASP A 99 9.52 -4.08 11.24
CA ASP A 99 10.67 -3.25 10.87
C ASP A 99 10.54 -2.73 9.44
N ASN A 100 10.10 -3.58 8.50
CA ASN A 100 9.86 -3.21 7.11
C ASN A 100 8.81 -2.09 6.94
N PHE A 101 7.78 -2.05 7.80
CA PHE A 101 6.81 -0.95 7.77
C PHE A 101 7.41 0.33 8.32
N LYS A 102 8.15 0.25 9.43
CA LYS A 102 8.81 1.40 10.06
C LYS A 102 9.88 2.01 9.15
N GLU A 103 10.65 1.18 8.45
CA GLU A 103 11.62 1.64 7.46
C GLU A 103 10.95 2.35 6.28
N LEU A 104 9.88 1.75 5.73
CA LEU A 104 9.09 2.37 4.67
C LEU A 104 8.49 3.71 5.14
N TYR A 105 7.97 3.76 6.37
CA TYR A 105 7.41 4.98 6.96
C TYR A 105 8.44 6.10 7.01
N LYS A 106 9.64 5.81 7.56
CA LYS A 106 10.76 6.77 7.61
C LYS A 106 11.18 7.23 6.21
N ALA A 107 11.28 6.29 5.25
CA ALA A 107 11.63 6.63 3.89
C ALA A 107 10.60 7.55 3.24
N VAL A 108 9.31 7.28 3.42
CA VAL A 108 8.23 8.13 2.91
C VAL A 108 8.22 9.49 3.60
N GLU A 109 8.44 9.55 4.91
CA GLU A 109 8.52 10.81 5.66
C GLU A 109 9.65 11.72 5.14
N LEU A 110 10.79 11.15 4.80
CA LEU A 110 11.96 11.90 4.32
C LEU A 110 11.87 12.28 2.84
N THR A 111 11.36 11.41 1.99
CA THR A 111 11.47 11.57 0.53
C THR A 111 10.13 11.58 -0.21
N GLY A 112 9.02 11.44 0.50
CA GLY A 112 7.70 11.24 -0.10
C GLY A 112 7.52 9.83 -0.68
N ILE A 113 6.34 9.58 -1.26
CA ILE A 113 6.02 8.31 -1.90
C ILE A 113 6.57 8.34 -3.33
N LYS A 114 7.57 7.52 -3.62
CA LYS A 114 8.22 7.44 -4.95
C LYS A 114 7.57 6.41 -5.86
N ASP A 115 7.25 5.23 -5.31
CA ASP A 115 6.66 4.16 -6.09
C ASP A 115 5.15 4.34 -6.18
N PRO A 116 4.55 4.26 -7.36
CA PRO A 116 3.12 4.46 -7.52
C PRO A 116 2.28 3.33 -6.90
N VAL A 117 1.09 3.70 -6.47
CA VAL A 117 0.01 2.79 -6.11
C VAL A 117 -0.75 2.39 -7.36
N LEU A 118 -1.13 1.13 -7.51
CA LEU A 118 -1.99 0.67 -8.58
C LEU A 118 -3.45 0.70 -8.13
N ALA A 119 -4.26 1.42 -8.86
CA ALA A 119 -5.70 1.54 -8.60
C ALA A 119 -6.53 1.28 -9.85
N ARG A 120 -7.79 0.92 -9.66
CA ARG A 120 -8.78 0.80 -10.74
C ARG A 120 -10.05 1.58 -10.42
N PRO A 121 -10.79 2.05 -11.43
CA PRO A 121 -12.13 2.59 -11.25
C PRO A 121 -13.08 1.53 -10.69
N LYS A 122 -13.94 1.93 -9.74
CA LYS A 122 -15.02 1.10 -9.18
C LYS A 122 -16.30 1.27 -9.98
N GLU A 123 -17.12 0.24 -10.03
CA GLU A 123 -18.51 0.37 -10.42
C GLU A 123 -19.25 1.26 -9.40
N GLY A 124 -19.90 2.32 -9.88
CA GLY A 124 -20.53 3.33 -9.02
C GLY A 124 -19.67 4.54 -8.66
N GLY A 125 -18.42 4.59 -9.13
CA GLY A 125 -17.49 5.70 -8.92
C GLY A 125 -16.45 5.44 -7.84
N GLY A 126 -15.40 6.26 -7.84
CA GLY A 126 -14.24 6.10 -6.95
C GLY A 126 -13.17 5.18 -7.50
N LEU A 127 -12.07 5.10 -6.78
CA LEU A 127 -10.90 4.32 -7.13
C LEU A 127 -10.59 3.31 -6.03
N GLU A 128 -10.37 2.05 -6.38
CA GLU A 128 -9.93 1.05 -5.41
C GLU A 128 -8.48 0.62 -5.66
N ILE A 129 -7.73 0.48 -4.58
CA ILE A 129 -6.31 0.13 -4.58
C ILE A 129 -6.16 -1.39 -4.75
N LEU A 130 -5.45 -1.81 -5.78
CA LEU A 130 -5.09 -3.20 -6.00
C LEU A 130 -3.71 -3.54 -5.44
N SER A 131 -2.75 -2.60 -5.51
CA SER A 131 -1.41 -2.76 -4.95
C SER A 131 -0.91 -1.45 -4.34
N GLY A 132 -0.09 -1.54 -3.28
CA GLY A 132 0.49 -0.38 -2.61
C GLY A 132 -0.25 0.06 -1.35
N GLN A 133 -1.03 -0.80 -0.69
CA GLN A 133 -1.79 -0.46 0.51
C GLN A 133 -0.96 0.13 1.65
N ARG A 134 0.28 -0.35 1.88
CA ARG A 134 1.17 0.22 2.90
C ARG A 134 1.49 1.69 2.61
N ARG A 135 1.81 2.01 1.34
CA ARG A 135 2.09 3.38 0.88
C ARG A 135 0.88 4.28 1.01
N HIS A 136 -0.30 3.76 0.67
CA HIS A 136 -1.55 4.48 0.89
C HIS A 136 -1.80 4.78 2.37
N LEU A 137 -1.61 3.80 3.25
CA LEU A 137 -1.77 3.98 4.70
C LEU A 137 -0.83 5.06 5.24
N ILE A 138 0.45 5.00 4.88
CA ILE A 138 1.44 6.01 5.29
C ILE A 138 1.11 7.38 4.70
N GLY A 139 0.73 7.44 3.42
CA GLY A 139 0.30 8.68 2.77
C GLY A 139 -0.92 9.30 3.43
N THR A 140 -1.85 8.48 3.91
CA THR A 140 -3.01 8.95 4.67
C THR A 140 -2.60 9.53 6.03
N GLU A 141 -1.71 8.87 6.76
CA GLU A 141 -1.23 9.32 8.07
C GLU A 141 -0.41 10.61 7.96
N LEU A 142 0.41 10.74 6.94
CA LEU A 142 1.26 11.92 6.70
C LEU A 142 0.57 13.01 5.87
N ASN A 143 -0.63 12.75 5.38
CA ASN A 143 -1.34 13.62 4.42
C ASN A 143 -0.49 13.95 3.19
N TYR A 144 0.21 12.96 2.65
CA TYR A 144 1.06 13.09 1.48
C TYR A 144 0.33 12.69 0.20
N PRO A 145 0.59 13.40 -0.92
CA PRO A 145 0.06 13.02 -2.21
C PRO A 145 0.60 11.66 -2.64
N ILE A 146 -0.26 10.84 -3.24
CA ILE A 146 0.05 9.47 -3.64
C ILE A 146 0.16 9.40 -5.16
N PRO A 147 1.35 9.11 -5.71
CA PRO A 147 1.49 8.77 -7.11
C PRO A 147 0.71 7.49 -7.39
N THR A 148 -0.16 7.52 -8.38
CA THR A 148 -1.13 6.45 -8.65
C THR A 148 -1.15 6.14 -10.14
N ILE A 149 -1.09 4.87 -10.47
CA ILE A 149 -1.37 4.35 -11.82
C ILE A 149 -2.83 3.88 -11.82
N ILE A 150 -3.64 4.46 -12.70
CA ILE A 150 -5.02 4.06 -12.88
C ILE A 150 -5.11 3.18 -14.13
N GLN A 151 -5.64 1.98 -13.95
CA GLN A 151 -5.80 0.98 -15.01
C GLN A 151 -7.17 0.32 -14.91
N ARG A 152 -7.80 0.07 -16.06
CA ARG A 152 -9.02 -0.72 -16.09
C ARG A 152 -8.68 -2.21 -15.97
N ILE A 153 -9.06 -2.80 -14.86
CA ILE A 153 -8.76 -4.19 -14.51
C ILE A 153 -10.07 -4.85 -14.07
N ASP A 154 -10.38 -6.00 -14.63
CA ASP A 154 -11.59 -6.75 -14.26
C ASP A 154 -11.45 -7.43 -12.87
N ASP A 155 -12.54 -7.99 -12.36
CA ASP A 155 -12.58 -8.59 -11.02
C ASP A 155 -11.69 -9.83 -10.90
N ALA A 156 -11.54 -10.59 -11.97
CA ALA A 156 -10.70 -11.79 -11.97
C ALA A 156 -9.21 -11.40 -11.87
N ASP A 157 -8.78 -10.45 -12.69
CA ASP A 157 -7.42 -9.92 -12.66
C ASP A 157 -7.13 -9.13 -11.38
N ALA A 158 -8.10 -8.39 -10.86
CA ALA A 158 -7.97 -7.69 -9.58
C ALA A 158 -7.71 -8.67 -8.42
N LYS A 159 -8.42 -9.79 -8.36
CA LYS A 159 -8.18 -10.84 -7.36
C LYS A 159 -6.76 -11.41 -7.48
N ILE A 160 -6.30 -11.70 -8.69
CA ILE A 160 -4.95 -12.23 -8.93
C ILE A 160 -3.90 -11.22 -8.47
N LEU A 161 -4.01 -9.96 -8.89
CA LEU A 161 -3.06 -8.90 -8.53
C LEU A 161 -2.99 -8.65 -7.02
N VAL A 162 -4.14 -8.59 -6.35
CA VAL A 162 -4.18 -8.44 -4.89
C VAL A 162 -3.55 -9.65 -4.21
N ALA A 163 -3.84 -10.86 -4.66
CA ALA A 163 -3.25 -12.07 -4.13
C ALA A 163 -1.73 -12.05 -4.30
N ASP A 164 -1.23 -11.79 -5.51
CA ASP A 164 0.20 -11.77 -5.82
C ASP A 164 0.95 -10.72 -4.99
N SER A 165 0.40 -9.53 -4.84
CA SER A 165 1.01 -8.47 -4.03
C SER A 165 1.15 -8.87 -2.55
N ASN A 166 0.37 -9.84 -2.07
CA ASN A 166 0.45 -10.36 -0.71
C ASN A 166 1.29 -11.62 -0.60
N LEU A 167 1.29 -12.51 -1.62
CA LEU A 167 2.10 -13.73 -1.65
C LEU A 167 3.60 -13.45 -1.63
N HIS A 168 4.04 -12.32 -2.17
CA HIS A 168 5.46 -11.90 -2.21
C HIS A 168 5.90 -11.13 -0.95
N ARG A 169 5.14 -11.18 0.14
CA ARG A 169 5.57 -10.56 1.41
C ARG A 169 6.54 -11.47 2.16
N ASP A 170 7.63 -10.93 2.67
CA ASP A 170 8.66 -11.67 3.42
C ASP A 170 8.11 -12.39 4.65
N LYS A 171 7.14 -11.76 5.31
CA LYS A 171 6.44 -12.34 6.47
C LYS A 171 4.94 -12.31 6.24
N ILE A 172 4.37 -13.44 5.85
CA ILE A 172 2.93 -13.62 5.71
C ILE A 172 2.48 -14.73 6.69
N SER A 173 1.38 -14.49 7.40
CA SER A 173 0.79 -15.53 8.26
C SER A 173 0.31 -16.71 7.39
N THR A 174 0.30 -17.92 7.96
CA THR A 174 -0.21 -19.11 7.25
C THR A 174 -1.67 -18.93 6.84
N TYR A 175 -2.45 -18.23 7.66
CA TYR A 175 -3.84 -17.90 7.36
C TYR A 175 -3.96 -16.93 6.18
N ASP A 176 -3.20 -15.82 6.18
CA ASP A 176 -3.21 -14.88 5.08
C ASP A 176 -2.66 -15.50 3.79
N LEU A 177 -1.64 -16.36 3.91
CA LEU A 177 -1.11 -17.12 2.77
C LEU A 177 -2.19 -18.00 2.15
N SER A 178 -2.96 -18.73 2.98
CA SER A 178 -4.03 -19.60 2.48
C SER A 178 -5.15 -18.79 1.80
N ARG A 179 -5.50 -17.62 2.34
CA ARG A 179 -6.48 -16.70 1.73
C ARG A 179 -6.00 -16.15 0.39
N ALA A 180 -4.73 -15.74 0.32
CA ALA A 180 -4.14 -15.25 -0.93
C ALA A 180 -4.14 -16.33 -2.01
N LEU A 181 -3.76 -17.57 -1.67
CA LEU A 181 -3.80 -18.69 -2.60
C LEU A 181 -5.22 -18.98 -3.09
N LYS A 182 -6.21 -19.00 -2.19
CA LYS A 182 -7.63 -19.17 -2.56
C LYS A 182 -8.10 -18.09 -3.50
N MET A 183 -7.82 -16.86 -3.20
CA MET A 183 -8.18 -15.70 -4.03
C MET A 183 -7.56 -15.77 -5.43
N LYS A 184 -6.26 -16.12 -5.52
CA LYS A 184 -5.56 -16.33 -6.79
C LYS A 184 -6.23 -17.44 -7.61
N MET A 185 -6.52 -18.57 -6.97
CA MET A 185 -7.20 -19.70 -7.61
C MET A 185 -8.59 -19.30 -8.16
N GLU A 186 -9.38 -18.58 -7.36
CA GLU A 186 -10.69 -18.09 -7.79
C GLU A 186 -10.59 -17.15 -9.00
N GLY A 187 -9.65 -16.21 -8.98
CA GLY A 187 -9.39 -15.31 -10.10
C GLY A 187 -9.01 -16.08 -11.38
N MET A 188 -8.09 -17.03 -11.26
CA MET A 188 -7.66 -17.86 -12.39
C MET A 188 -8.79 -18.74 -12.94
N LYS A 189 -9.61 -19.37 -12.08
CA LYS A 189 -10.79 -20.15 -12.50
C LYS A 189 -11.83 -19.27 -13.20
N GLN A 190 -12.07 -18.08 -12.70
CA GLN A 190 -12.98 -17.11 -13.30
C GLN A 190 -12.50 -16.68 -14.69
N LYS A 191 -11.19 -16.47 -14.87
CA LYS A 191 -10.57 -16.17 -16.15
C LYS A 191 -10.67 -17.33 -17.15
N ALA A 192 -10.41 -18.55 -16.69
CA ALA A 192 -10.52 -19.76 -17.51
C ALA A 192 -11.96 -20.01 -17.99
N GLY A 193 -12.97 -19.73 -17.16
CA GLY A 193 -14.38 -19.86 -17.51
C GLY A 193 -14.89 -18.85 -18.55
N ARG A 194 -14.17 -17.72 -18.75
CA ARG A 194 -14.48 -16.71 -19.76
C ARG A 194 -13.94 -17.02 -21.16
N LYS A 195 -13.00 -17.96 -21.29
CA LYS A 195 -12.46 -18.36 -22.60
C LYS A 195 -13.55 -19.00 -23.44
N LYS A 196 -13.75 -18.50 -24.66
CA LYS A 196 -14.73 -19.05 -25.60
C LYS A 196 -14.39 -20.52 -25.91
N LYS A 197 -15.43 -21.36 -25.95
CA LYS A 197 -15.37 -22.78 -26.32
C LYS A 197 -14.76 -22.90 -27.73
N GLY A 198 -13.47 -23.09 -27.87
CA GLY A 198 -12.72 -23.13 -29.12
C GLY A 198 -11.24 -22.81 -29.00
N GLU A 199 -10.82 -22.06 -28.00
CA GLU A 199 -9.41 -21.92 -27.68
C GLU A 199 -8.99 -23.03 -26.70
N LEU A 200 -8.71 -24.22 -27.27
CA LEU A 200 -8.07 -25.32 -26.54
C LEU A 200 -6.60 -24.95 -26.25
N GLY A 201 -6.38 -24.01 -25.33
CA GLY A 201 -5.16 -24.00 -24.56
C GLY A 201 -5.27 -25.11 -23.52
N GLU A 202 -4.21 -25.87 -23.30
CA GLU A 202 -4.10 -26.93 -22.30
C GLU A 202 -4.89 -26.54 -21.05
N LYS A 203 -5.78 -27.43 -20.57
CA LYS A 203 -6.38 -27.36 -19.24
C LYS A 203 -5.25 -27.54 -18.23
N LEU A 204 -4.41 -26.51 -18.06
CA LEU A 204 -3.53 -26.46 -16.92
C LEU A 204 -4.45 -26.51 -15.69
N ASN A 205 -4.31 -27.57 -14.91
CA ASN A 205 -4.97 -27.72 -13.64
C ASN A 205 -4.54 -26.51 -12.81
N THR A 206 -5.45 -25.58 -12.55
CA THR A 206 -5.14 -24.28 -11.92
C THR A 206 -4.36 -24.48 -10.63
N ASP A 207 -4.66 -25.56 -9.91
CA ASP A 207 -4.05 -25.94 -8.65
C ASP A 207 -2.57 -26.34 -8.85
N GLU A 208 -2.27 -27.07 -9.92
CA GLU A 208 -0.90 -27.46 -10.29
C GLU A 208 -0.07 -26.25 -10.74
N ALA A 209 -0.68 -25.34 -11.51
CA ALA A 209 -0.01 -24.13 -11.98
C ALA A 209 0.40 -23.24 -10.81
N ILE A 210 -0.51 -22.99 -9.85
CA ILE A 210 -0.23 -22.17 -8.66
C ILE A 210 0.80 -22.88 -7.76
N ALA A 211 0.65 -24.18 -7.53
CA ALA A 211 1.57 -24.96 -6.69
C ALA A 211 2.99 -24.90 -7.26
N LYS A 212 3.15 -25.05 -8.58
CA LYS A 212 4.43 -24.95 -9.29
C LYS A 212 5.04 -23.56 -9.16
N GLU A 213 4.25 -22.50 -9.38
CA GLU A 213 4.70 -21.12 -9.24
C GLU A 213 5.20 -20.82 -7.82
N MET A 214 4.50 -21.33 -6.81
CA MET A 214 4.86 -21.16 -5.39
C MET A 214 5.95 -22.11 -4.90
N GLY A 215 6.44 -23.02 -5.74
CA GLY A 215 7.45 -24.01 -5.36
C GLY A 215 6.97 -25.01 -4.29
N ILE A 216 5.66 -25.29 -4.23
CA ILE A 216 5.06 -26.22 -3.26
C ILE A 216 4.40 -27.41 -3.97
N THR A 217 4.17 -28.49 -3.24
CA THR A 217 3.42 -29.63 -3.77
C THR A 217 1.92 -29.33 -3.81
N VAL A 218 1.20 -29.94 -4.75
CA VAL A 218 -0.27 -29.83 -4.86
C VAL A 218 -0.97 -30.27 -3.56
N SER A 219 -0.44 -31.29 -2.89
CA SER A 219 -0.98 -31.74 -1.61
C SER A 219 -0.85 -30.67 -0.51
N LYS A 220 0.29 -29.96 -0.46
CA LYS A 220 0.50 -28.83 0.46
C LYS A 220 -0.43 -27.68 0.12
N PHE A 221 -0.58 -27.35 -1.16
CA PHE A 221 -1.51 -26.34 -1.65
C PHE A 221 -2.94 -26.63 -1.22
N ASN A 222 -3.45 -27.84 -1.48
CA ASN A 222 -4.80 -28.26 -1.09
C ASN A 222 -5.04 -28.25 0.42
N ARG A 223 -4.00 -28.57 1.23
CA ARG A 223 -4.07 -28.44 2.68
C ARG A 223 -4.22 -26.98 3.11
N MET A 224 -3.48 -26.06 2.46
CA MET A 224 -3.58 -24.64 2.75
C MET A 224 -4.95 -24.07 2.38
N LEU A 225 -5.53 -24.47 1.25
CA LEU A 225 -6.88 -24.05 0.87
C LEU A 225 -7.93 -24.40 1.94
N ARG A 226 -7.87 -25.60 2.50
CA ARG A 226 -8.78 -26.03 3.59
C ARG A 226 -8.66 -25.19 4.85
N MET A 227 -7.47 -24.64 5.14
CA MET A 227 -7.28 -23.73 6.28
C MET A 227 -7.94 -22.37 6.11
N SER A 228 -8.24 -21.97 4.88
CA SER A 228 -8.96 -20.70 4.59
C SER A 228 -10.48 -20.84 4.71
N GLU A 229 -10.99 -22.04 4.92
CA GLU A 229 -12.43 -22.37 5.00
C GLU A 229 -12.88 -22.62 6.45
N ALA A 230 -11.92 -22.78 7.37
CA ALA A 230 -12.16 -22.94 8.79
C ALA A 230 -12.17 -21.60 9.54
#